data_4abbaa1134a6b8433acc32edf724582a
#
_entry.id   4abbaa1134a6b8433acc32edf724582a
#
_cell.length_a   1.000
_cell.length_b   1.000
_cell.length_c   1.000
_cell.angle_alpha   90.00
_cell.angle_beta   90.00
_cell.angle_gamma   90.00
#
_symmetry.space_group_name_H-M   'P 1'
#
loop_
_entity.id
_entity.type
_entity.pdbx_description
1 polymer ?
#
loop_
_entity_poly.entity_id
_entity_poly.type
_entity_poly.pdbx_seq_one_letter_code
_entity_poly.pdbx_strand_id
1 'polypeptide(L)'
;DMESERLWPDGFIVRELSRRPSNFRCDCTLQEVLEEYGIPGIAGIDTRALTRLLREKGTMNGMITADGGYCLEEILPKLAAYTPKGVVEKVTCREKYRIRGSRALSENGPLSGSSIFCEEDWQARRRGDDVPPERRPSLVKELNGAGKRVALLDLGAKGNIARCLAMRGCDVTVYPAQTLAEEILADGPDGVMLSNGPGDPKECVDVIRKIRALY
;
A
#
# COMPACT_ATOMS: atom_id res chain seq x y z
N ASP A 1 14.04 0.41 1.72
CA ASP A 1 12.91 0.47 2.66
C ASP A 1 11.61 0.05 1.99
N MET A 2 11.02 -1.05 2.44
CA MET A 2 9.70 -1.50 1.98
C MET A 2 8.60 -0.82 2.80
N GLU A 3 7.68 -0.12 2.14
CA GLU A 3 6.50 0.46 2.81
C GLU A 3 5.35 -0.54 2.95
N SER A 4 5.35 -1.59 2.13
CA SER A 4 4.31 -2.61 2.09
C SER A 4 4.88 -3.96 2.48
N GLU A 5 4.03 -4.83 3.01
CA GLU A 5 4.42 -6.20 3.38
C GLU A 5 4.75 -7.08 2.17
N ARG A 6 4.32 -6.68 0.98
CA ARG A 6 4.59 -7.36 -0.29
C ARG A 6 4.62 -6.39 -1.46
N LEU A 7 5.14 -6.81 -2.59
CA LEU A 7 4.94 -6.12 -3.86
C LEU A 7 3.54 -6.39 -4.41
N TRP A 8 2.87 -5.33 -4.83
CA TRP A 8 1.51 -5.39 -5.38
C TRP A 8 1.44 -5.35 -6.91
N PRO A 9 2.40 -4.73 -7.63
CA PRO A 9 2.37 -4.68 -9.09
C PRO A 9 2.48 -6.05 -9.73
N ASP A 10 1.76 -6.29 -10.81
CA ASP A 10 1.90 -7.48 -11.65
C ASP A 10 3.09 -7.36 -12.63
N GLY A 11 3.67 -6.17 -12.75
CA GLY A 11 4.83 -5.90 -13.59
C GLY A 11 5.49 -4.56 -13.28
N PHE A 12 6.75 -4.39 -13.65
CA PHE A 12 7.52 -3.20 -13.35
C PHE A 12 8.19 -2.63 -14.60
N ILE A 13 7.99 -1.33 -14.86
CA ILE A 13 8.53 -0.66 -16.04
C ILE A 13 9.45 0.47 -15.60
N VAL A 14 10.70 0.45 -16.07
CA VAL A 14 11.68 1.49 -15.77
C VAL A 14 12.37 1.97 -17.04
N ARG A 15 12.85 3.21 -17.01
CA ARG A 15 13.76 3.70 -18.05
C ARG A 15 15.12 3.07 -17.89
N GLU A 16 15.64 3.05 -16.68
CA GLU A 16 16.95 2.50 -16.35
C GLU A 16 16.87 1.86 -14.96
N LEU A 17 17.45 0.67 -14.84
CA LEU A 17 17.55 -0.03 -13.58
C LEU A 17 18.85 0.38 -12.89
N SER A 18 18.76 0.90 -11.67
CA SER A 18 19.93 1.20 -10.86
C SER A 18 20.62 -0.09 -10.43
N ARG A 19 21.88 -0.27 -10.87
CA ARG A 19 22.70 -1.43 -10.51
C ARG A 19 23.29 -1.32 -9.09
N ARG A 20 23.39 -0.11 -8.58
CA ARG A 20 23.92 0.16 -7.24
C ARG A 20 22.93 1.05 -6.49
N PRO A 21 22.34 0.56 -5.43
CA PRO A 21 21.49 1.38 -4.59
C PRO A 21 22.29 2.53 -3.99
N SER A 22 21.74 3.74 -4.05
CA SER A 22 22.37 4.93 -3.47
C SER A 22 21.97 5.17 -2.02
N ASN A 23 20.99 4.45 -1.52
CA ASN A 23 20.51 4.57 -0.15
C ASN A 23 21.31 3.63 0.77
N PHE A 24 21.91 4.19 1.83
CA PHE A 24 22.67 3.41 2.83
C PHE A 24 21.82 2.39 3.61
N ARG A 25 20.48 2.50 3.54
CA ARG A 25 19.52 1.55 4.13
C ARG A 25 19.07 0.48 3.14
N CYS A 26 19.76 0.33 2.02
CA CYS A 26 19.38 -0.65 1.02
C CYS A 26 19.83 -2.04 1.47
N ASP A 27 18.88 -2.94 1.63
CA ASP A 27 19.11 -4.34 1.97
C ASP A 27 19.23 -5.22 0.73
N CYS A 28 18.61 -4.80 -0.38
CA CYS A 28 18.58 -5.53 -1.64
C CYS A 28 18.37 -4.59 -2.83
N THR A 29 18.71 -5.06 -4.01
CA THR A 29 18.44 -4.35 -5.27
C THR A 29 16.99 -4.54 -5.68
N LEU A 30 16.46 -3.64 -6.52
CA LEU A 30 15.12 -3.81 -7.08
C LEU A 30 15.02 -5.10 -7.90
N GLN A 31 16.08 -5.48 -8.61
CA GLN A 31 16.09 -6.72 -9.38
C GLN A 31 15.90 -7.95 -8.48
N GLU A 32 16.68 -8.06 -7.41
CA GLU A 32 16.56 -9.17 -6.46
C GLU A 32 15.14 -9.27 -5.87
N VAL A 33 14.53 -8.13 -5.53
CA VAL A 33 13.16 -8.11 -5.00
C VAL A 33 12.15 -8.56 -6.05
N LEU A 34 12.26 -8.08 -7.29
CA LEU A 34 11.36 -8.49 -8.37
C LEU A 34 11.47 -10.00 -8.68
N GLU A 35 12.70 -10.54 -8.67
CA GLU A 35 12.96 -11.96 -8.85
C GLU A 35 12.37 -12.80 -7.71
N GLU A 36 12.54 -12.36 -6.46
CA GLU A 36 11.98 -13.02 -5.28
C GLU A 36 10.45 -13.13 -5.35
N TYR A 37 9.78 -12.08 -5.83
CA TYR A 37 8.32 -12.05 -5.94
C TYR A 37 7.79 -12.55 -7.30
N GLY A 38 8.68 -12.96 -8.21
CA GLY A 38 8.31 -13.44 -9.54
C GLY A 38 7.63 -12.37 -10.41
N ILE A 39 7.97 -11.10 -10.20
CA ILE A 39 7.35 -9.97 -10.92
C ILE A 39 8.20 -9.62 -12.13
N PRO A 40 7.64 -9.68 -13.36
CA PRO A 40 8.36 -9.31 -14.57
C PRO A 40 8.68 -7.82 -14.60
N GLY A 41 9.91 -7.48 -14.98
CA GLY A 41 10.38 -6.12 -15.17
C GLY A 41 10.87 -5.86 -16.58
N ILE A 42 10.65 -4.65 -17.09
CA ILE A 42 11.21 -4.20 -18.37
C ILE A 42 11.92 -2.85 -18.19
N ALA A 43 13.15 -2.77 -18.69
CA ALA A 43 13.94 -1.55 -18.71
C ALA A 43 14.10 -1.00 -20.15
N GLY A 44 14.53 0.25 -20.28
CA GLY A 44 14.75 0.89 -21.58
C GLY A 44 13.52 1.60 -22.15
N ILE A 45 12.42 1.67 -21.39
CA ILE A 45 11.19 2.32 -21.82
C ILE A 45 11.21 3.82 -21.48
N ASP A 46 10.73 4.67 -22.39
CA ASP A 46 10.50 6.08 -22.09
C ASP A 46 9.28 6.23 -21.15
N THR A 47 9.54 6.08 -19.87
CA THR A 47 8.50 6.18 -18.81
C THR A 47 7.88 7.57 -18.74
N ARG A 48 8.57 8.61 -19.20
CA ARG A 48 8.03 9.98 -19.26
C ARG A 48 6.98 10.11 -20.35
N ALA A 49 7.24 9.56 -21.54
CA ALA A 49 6.25 9.51 -22.62
C ALA A 49 5.04 8.66 -22.21
N LEU A 50 5.27 7.51 -21.57
CA LEU A 50 4.21 6.65 -21.04
C LEU A 50 3.35 7.39 -20.00
N THR A 51 3.97 8.12 -19.07
CA THR A 51 3.25 8.91 -18.07
C THR A 51 2.38 10.01 -18.70
N ARG A 52 2.88 10.70 -19.74
CA ARG A 52 2.09 11.70 -20.48
C ARG A 52 0.88 11.05 -21.12
N LEU A 53 1.06 9.92 -21.78
CA LEU A 53 -0.02 9.18 -22.42
C LEU A 53 -1.10 8.76 -21.41
N LEU A 54 -0.71 8.25 -20.25
CA LEU A 54 -1.64 7.89 -19.17
C LEU A 54 -2.37 9.10 -18.59
N ARG A 55 -1.73 10.27 -18.52
CA ARG A 55 -2.39 11.51 -18.07
C ARG A 55 -3.42 12.03 -19.07
N GLU A 56 -3.18 11.85 -20.35
CA GLU A 56 -4.09 12.30 -21.42
C GLU A 56 -5.26 11.33 -21.62
N LYS A 57 -4.99 10.01 -21.58
CA LYS A 57 -5.97 8.97 -21.93
C LYS A 57 -6.59 8.26 -20.72
N GLY A 58 -6.05 8.49 -19.52
CA GLY A 58 -6.45 7.75 -18.32
C GLY A 58 -5.74 6.40 -18.18
N THR A 59 -6.31 5.51 -17.42
CA THR A 59 -5.79 4.15 -17.22
C THR A 59 -5.83 3.35 -18.52
N MET A 60 -4.77 2.59 -18.78
CA MET A 60 -4.63 1.76 -19.98
C MET A 60 -4.22 0.34 -19.58
N ASN A 61 -4.77 -0.64 -20.27
CA ASN A 61 -4.33 -2.01 -20.12
C ASN A 61 -2.98 -2.22 -20.81
N GLY A 62 -2.09 -2.98 -20.19
CA GLY A 62 -0.77 -3.30 -20.71
C GLY A 62 -0.40 -4.75 -20.43
N MET A 63 0.54 -5.28 -21.20
CA MET A 63 1.10 -6.62 -21.00
C MET A 63 2.61 -6.54 -21.08
N ILE A 64 3.28 -7.22 -20.18
CA ILE A 64 4.71 -7.49 -20.25
C ILE A 64 4.86 -8.97 -20.57
N THR A 65 5.63 -9.30 -21.59
CA THR A 65 5.92 -10.69 -21.99
C THR A 65 7.41 -10.88 -22.19
N ALA A 66 7.92 -12.01 -21.75
CA ALA A 66 9.27 -12.49 -22.06
C ALA A 66 9.31 -13.34 -23.35
N ASP A 67 8.15 -13.69 -23.90
CA ASP A 67 8.04 -14.43 -25.14
C ASP A 67 8.29 -13.50 -26.33
N GLY A 68 9.37 -13.74 -27.07
CA GLY A 68 9.71 -13.00 -28.29
C GLY A 68 8.82 -13.34 -29.49
N GLY A 69 8.03 -14.39 -29.43
CA GLY A 69 7.11 -14.85 -30.48
C GLY A 69 5.70 -14.30 -30.39
N TYR A 70 5.47 -13.19 -29.66
CA TYR A 70 4.13 -12.64 -29.50
C TYR A 70 3.50 -12.12 -30.81
N CYS A 71 2.22 -12.32 -30.94
CA CYS A 71 1.39 -11.79 -32.01
C CYS A 71 0.48 -10.67 -31.53
N LEU A 72 0.62 -9.47 -32.06
CA LEU A 72 -0.21 -8.32 -31.66
C LEU A 72 -1.68 -8.53 -31.95
N GLU A 73 -2.03 -9.21 -33.03
CA GLU A 73 -3.41 -9.51 -33.40
C GLU A 73 -4.12 -10.38 -32.36
N GLU A 74 -3.38 -11.23 -31.64
CA GLU A 74 -3.91 -12.06 -30.56
C GLU A 74 -3.93 -11.34 -29.22
N ILE A 75 -2.97 -10.45 -28.97
CA ILE A 75 -2.83 -9.73 -27.69
C ILE A 75 -3.79 -8.57 -27.59
N LEU A 76 -3.96 -7.77 -28.64
CA LEU A 76 -4.79 -6.57 -28.60
C LEU A 76 -6.26 -6.84 -28.19
N PRO A 77 -6.93 -7.89 -28.67
CA PRO A 77 -8.27 -8.23 -28.20
C PRO A 77 -8.30 -8.61 -26.70
N LYS A 78 -7.26 -9.33 -26.22
CA LYS A 78 -7.16 -9.71 -24.80
C LYS A 78 -6.98 -8.48 -23.91
N LEU A 79 -6.14 -7.54 -24.32
CA LEU A 79 -5.95 -6.27 -23.61
C LEU A 79 -7.22 -5.42 -23.60
N ALA A 80 -7.92 -5.35 -24.73
CA ALA A 80 -9.18 -4.60 -24.84
C ALA A 80 -10.29 -5.18 -23.94
N ALA A 81 -10.33 -6.51 -23.81
CA ALA A 81 -11.30 -7.20 -22.98
C ALA A 81 -10.96 -7.21 -21.49
N TYR A 82 -9.71 -6.91 -21.13
CA TYR A 82 -9.27 -6.93 -19.74
C TYR A 82 -9.87 -5.75 -18.96
N THR A 83 -10.58 -6.06 -17.89
CA THR A 83 -11.14 -5.09 -16.95
C THR A 83 -10.73 -5.51 -15.56
N PRO A 84 -9.90 -4.73 -14.85
CA PRO A 84 -9.55 -5.03 -13.47
C PRO A 84 -10.80 -4.88 -12.59
N LYS A 85 -11.21 -5.96 -11.90
CA LYS A 85 -12.36 -5.96 -11.00
C LYS A 85 -11.93 -6.28 -9.58
N GLY A 86 -12.63 -5.68 -8.61
CA GLY A 86 -12.42 -5.97 -7.19
C GLY A 86 -11.01 -5.61 -6.71
N VAL A 87 -10.39 -4.58 -7.27
CA VAL A 87 -9.00 -4.22 -6.92
C VAL A 87 -8.92 -3.76 -5.47
N VAL A 88 -9.87 -2.95 -5.01
CA VAL A 88 -9.92 -2.49 -3.61
C VAL A 88 -10.10 -3.66 -2.65
N GLU A 89 -10.92 -4.65 -2.99
CA GLU A 89 -11.13 -5.84 -2.18
C GLU A 89 -9.87 -6.69 -2.00
N LYS A 90 -8.97 -6.66 -2.97
CA LYS A 90 -7.70 -7.39 -2.93
C LYS A 90 -6.64 -6.72 -2.07
N VAL A 91 -6.69 -5.39 -1.95
CA VAL A 91 -5.64 -4.59 -1.29
C VAL A 91 -6.05 -4.05 0.09
N THR A 92 -7.34 -4.01 0.40
CA THR A 92 -7.83 -3.62 1.74
C THR A 92 -7.37 -4.60 2.82
N CYS A 93 -7.25 -4.14 4.05
CA CYS A 93 -6.95 -5.01 5.17
C CYS A 93 -8.06 -6.07 5.36
N ARG A 94 -7.66 -7.25 5.82
CA ARG A 94 -8.61 -8.36 6.02
C ARG A 94 -9.47 -8.20 7.25
N GLU A 95 -8.88 -7.61 8.29
CA GLU A 95 -9.50 -7.45 9.59
C GLU A 95 -9.26 -6.03 10.12
N LYS A 96 -10.18 -5.56 10.93
CA LYS A 96 -10.05 -4.30 11.67
C LYS A 96 -8.86 -4.39 12.63
N TYR A 97 -8.00 -3.39 12.62
CA TYR A 97 -6.89 -3.31 13.56
C TYR A 97 -6.69 -1.89 14.09
N ARG A 98 -5.98 -1.75 15.20
CA ARG A 98 -5.78 -0.48 15.89
C ARG A 98 -4.31 -0.14 16.05
N ILE A 99 -3.99 1.12 15.78
CA ILE A 99 -2.68 1.70 16.02
C ILE A 99 -2.87 2.85 17.02
N ARG A 100 -2.26 2.74 18.19
CA ARG A 100 -2.36 3.78 19.22
C ARG A 100 -1.36 4.91 18.95
N GLY A 101 -1.74 6.13 19.19
CA GLY A 101 -0.90 7.31 19.00
C GLY A 101 0.28 7.36 19.95
N SER A 102 1.45 7.76 19.46
CA SER A 102 2.67 7.92 20.25
C SER A 102 3.04 9.40 20.37
N ARG A 103 3.04 9.93 21.60
CA ARG A 103 3.51 11.30 21.92
C ARG A 103 5.01 11.37 22.26
N ALA A 104 5.66 10.21 22.40
CA ALA A 104 7.03 10.12 22.93
C ALA A 104 8.14 10.56 21.95
N LEU A 105 7.79 11.07 20.78
CA LEU A 105 8.77 11.38 19.73
C LEU A 105 9.02 12.86 19.51
N SER A 106 8.45 13.76 20.35
CA SER A 106 8.64 15.20 20.21
C SER A 106 9.90 15.74 20.90
N GLU A 107 10.57 14.97 21.73
CA GLU A 107 11.70 15.51 22.53
C GLU A 107 13.09 15.23 21.97
N ASN A 108 13.26 14.33 20.98
CA ASN A 108 14.59 13.93 20.51
C ASN A 108 14.79 13.91 18.98
N GLY A 109 14.32 14.92 18.28
CA GLY A 109 14.69 15.13 16.88
C GLY A 109 13.81 14.47 15.82
N PRO A 110 14.05 14.75 14.53
CA PRO A 110 13.25 14.25 13.44
C PRO A 110 13.33 12.73 13.40
N LEU A 111 12.17 12.09 13.37
CA LEU A 111 12.07 10.66 13.11
C LEU A 111 12.70 10.36 11.76
N SER A 112 13.90 9.86 11.79
CA SER A 112 14.41 9.18 10.62
C SER A 112 13.44 8.05 10.34
N GLY A 113 12.97 7.94 9.10
CA GLY A 113 12.03 6.91 8.67
C GLY A 113 12.61 5.49 8.80
N SER A 114 13.04 5.15 10.01
CA SER A 114 13.52 3.82 10.32
C SER A 114 12.33 2.87 10.25
N SER A 115 12.51 1.83 9.49
CA SER A 115 11.59 0.73 9.30
C SER A 115 10.91 0.33 10.60
N ILE A 116 9.62 0.14 10.54
CA ILE A 116 8.81 -0.40 11.62
C ILE A 116 9.16 -1.86 11.89
N PHE A 117 9.83 -2.48 10.96
CA PHE A 117 10.34 -3.83 11.05
C PHE A 117 11.83 -3.78 11.40
N CYS A 118 12.23 -4.50 12.45
CA CYS A 118 13.64 -4.77 12.68
C CYS A 118 14.16 -5.69 11.55
N GLU A 119 15.46 -5.65 11.33
CA GLU A 119 16.12 -6.47 10.30
C GLU A 119 15.84 -7.97 10.49
N GLU A 120 15.69 -8.41 11.75
CA GLU A 120 15.35 -9.79 12.11
C GLU A 120 13.94 -10.20 11.65
N ASP A 121 12.96 -9.29 11.75
CA ASP A 121 11.57 -9.55 11.29
C ASP A 121 11.52 -9.63 9.78
N TRP A 122 12.32 -8.81 9.09
CA TRP A 122 12.45 -8.85 7.65
C TRP A 122 13.11 -10.13 7.16
N GLN A 123 14.17 -10.57 7.83
CA GLN A 123 14.84 -11.84 7.52
C GLN A 123 13.96 -13.07 7.84
N ALA A 124 13.15 -13.01 8.90
CA ALA A 124 12.20 -14.07 9.23
C ALA A 124 11.14 -14.22 8.12
N ARG A 125 10.60 -13.09 7.61
CA ARG A 125 9.64 -13.11 6.50
C ARG A 125 10.24 -13.64 5.19
N ARG A 126 11.49 -13.31 4.88
CA ARG A 126 12.22 -13.89 3.73
C ARG A 126 12.30 -15.42 3.81
N ARG A 127 12.38 -15.98 5.00
CA ARG A 127 12.41 -17.43 5.22
C ARG A 127 11.04 -18.07 5.23
N GLY A 128 9.96 -17.28 5.10
CA GLY A 128 8.59 -17.78 5.22
C GLY A 128 8.17 -18.09 6.65
N ASP A 129 8.92 -17.61 7.64
CA ASP A 129 8.59 -17.77 9.04
C ASP A 129 7.46 -16.80 9.42
N ASP A 130 6.44 -17.29 10.11
CA ASP A 130 5.42 -16.45 10.72
C ASP A 130 6.05 -15.60 11.82
N VAL A 131 6.08 -14.28 11.65
CA VAL A 131 6.53 -13.37 12.71
C VAL A 131 5.45 -13.34 13.79
N PRO A 132 5.74 -13.81 15.01
CA PRO A 132 4.77 -13.84 16.08
C PRO A 132 4.15 -12.45 16.32
N PRO A 133 2.85 -12.33 16.62
CA PRO A 133 2.17 -11.07 16.87
C PRO A 133 2.87 -10.19 17.93
N GLU A 134 3.53 -10.83 18.88
CA GLU A 134 4.26 -10.19 19.97
C GLU A 134 5.56 -9.50 19.53
N ARG A 135 6.15 -9.93 18.40
CA ARG A 135 7.33 -9.31 17.77
C ARG A 135 6.98 -8.30 16.68
N ARG A 136 5.70 -8.17 16.34
CA ARG A 136 5.30 -7.02 15.52
C ARG A 136 5.65 -5.78 16.34
N PRO A 137 6.52 -4.90 15.83
CA PRO A 137 6.95 -3.77 16.64
C PRO A 137 5.71 -3.07 17.15
N SER A 138 5.51 -3.11 18.45
CA SER A 138 4.49 -2.29 19.07
C SER A 138 4.93 -0.85 18.82
N LEU A 139 4.40 -0.25 17.77
CA LEU A 139 4.55 1.17 17.45
C LEU A 139 4.10 2.05 18.61
N VAL A 140 3.84 1.44 19.76
CA VAL A 140 3.09 2.09 20.80
C VAL A 140 3.59 1.69 22.17
N LYS A 141 4.37 2.57 22.76
CA LYS A 141 4.28 2.75 24.19
C LYS A 141 2.94 3.47 24.46
N GLU A 142 2.15 2.93 25.39
CA GLU A 142 0.89 3.55 25.82
C GLU A 142 1.13 5.01 26.13
N LEU A 143 0.41 5.87 25.45
CA LEU A 143 0.32 7.27 25.81
C LEU A 143 -0.99 7.49 26.55
N ASN A 144 -0.83 7.80 27.82
CA ASN A 144 -1.88 8.42 28.62
C ASN A 144 -2.12 9.84 28.14
N GLY A 145 -2.71 10.02 27.00
CA GLY A 145 -3.03 11.32 26.47
C GLY A 145 -4.25 11.27 25.57
N ALA A 146 -5.04 12.32 25.61
CA ALA A 146 -6.25 12.50 24.82
C ALA A 146 -5.92 12.66 23.33
N GLY A 147 -5.36 11.63 22.68
CA GLY A 147 -5.24 11.56 21.23
C GLY A 147 -6.61 11.52 20.58
N LYS A 148 -6.75 12.14 19.43
CA LYS A 148 -7.96 12.03 18.64
C LYS A 148 -8.12 10.61 18.11
N ARG A 149 -9.33 10.08 18.19
CA ARG A 149 -9.67 8.77 17.60
C ARG A 149 -10.01 8.96 16.13
N VAL A 150 -9.23 8.36 15.27
CA VAL A 150 -9.42 8.43 13.82
C VAL A 150 -9.79 7.07 13.26
N ALA A 151 -10.93 7.00 12.59
CA ALA A 151 -11.30 5.85 11.79
C ALA A 151 -10.68 6.00 10.40
N LEU A 152 -9.82 5.08 9.99
CA LEU A 152 -9.23 5.04 8.66
C LEU A 152 -9.90 3.92 7.85
N LEU A 153 -10.68 4.29 6.84
CA LEU A 153 -11.23 3.31 5.89
C LEU A 153 -10.15 2.96 4.87
N ASP A 154 -9.74 1.70 4.88
CA ASP A 154 -8.64 1.19 4.04
C ASP A 154 -9.15 0.76 2.67
N LEU A 155 -8.90 1.60 1.67
CA LEU A 155 -9.18 1.34 0.25
C LEU A 155 -7.92 0.88 -0.50
N GLY A 156 -6.87 0.50 0.20
CA GLY A 156 -5.53 0.23 -0.29
C GLY A 156 -4.55 1.29 0.21
N ALA A 157 -4.64 1.59 1.51
CA ALA A 157 -3.83 2.60 2.17
C ALA A 157 -2.35 2.23 2.18
N LYS A 158 -1.49 3.18 1.89
CA LYS A 158 -0.08 3.03 2.24
C LYS A 158 0.06 3.01 3.75
N GLY A 159 0.84 2.06 4.29
CA GLY A 159 1.04 1.90 5.73
C GLY A 159 1.51 3.18 6.45
N ASN A 160 2.24 4.05 5.75
CA ASN A 160 2.66 5.34 6.27
C ASN A 160 1.50 6.29 6.61
N ILE A 161 0.34 6.15 6.00
CA ILE A 161 -0.83 7.01 6.32
C ILE A 161 -1.24 6.80 7.77
N ALA A 162 -1.50 5.55 8.15
CA ALA A 162 -1.88 5.20 9.52
C ALA A 162 -0.78 5.53 10.53
N ARG A 163 0.48 5.26 10.15
CA ARG A 163 1.66 5.61 10.98
C ARG A 163 1.79 7.09 11.22
N CYS A 164 1.67 7.91 10.17
CA CYS A 164 1.77 9.37 10.30
C CYS A 164 0.68 9.97 11.19
N LEU A 165 -0.52 9.40 11.19
CA LEU A 165 -1.59 9.79 12.11
C LEU A 165 -1.24 9.40 13.55
N ALA A 166 -0.79 8.17 13.77
CA ALA A 166 -0.39 7.69 15.09
C ALA A 166 0.80 8.48 15.66
N MET A 167 1.78 8.83 14.83
CA MET A 167 2.91 9.68 15.22
C MET A 167 2.49 11.09 15.65
N ARG A 168 1.36 11.57 15.17
CA ARG A 168 0.76 12.85 15.58
C ARG A 168 -0.12 12.73 16.82
N GLY A 169 -0.13 11.57 17.47
CA GLY A 169 -0.86 11.31 18.69
C GLY A 169 -2.31 10.85 18.46
N CYS A 170 -2.70 10.52 17.23
CA CYS A 170 -4.03 9.98 16.97
C CYS A 170 -4.08 8.48 17.28
N ASP A 171 -5.15 8.05 17.95
CA ASP A 171 -5.53 6.64 18.01
C ASP A 171 -6.25 6.27 16.71
N VAL A 172 -5.60 5.45 15.88
CA VAL A 172 -6.11 5.11 14.56
C VAL A 172 -6.69 3.71 14.58
N THR A 173 -7.96 3.59 14.20
CA THR A 173 -8.59 2.30 13.92
C THR A 173 -8.73 2.17 12.41
N VAL A 174 -8.11 1.14 11.85
CA VAL A 174 -8.16 0.85 10.41
C VAL A 174 -9.25 -0.16 10.15
N TYR A 175 -10.12 0.15 9.21
CA TYR A 175 -11.29 -0.66 8.84
C TYR A 175 -11.16 -1.15 7.40
N PRO A 176 -11.53 -2.42 7.13
CA PRO A 176 -11.69 -2.91 5.77
C PRO A 176 -12.67 -2.06 4.95
N ALA A 177 -12.49 -2.00 3.65
CA ALA A 177 -13.34 -1.23 2.72
C ALA A 177 -14.83 -1.64 2.80
N GLN A 178 -15.11 -2.89 3.20
CA GLN A 178 -16.46 -3.44 3.29
C GLN A 178 -17.17 -3.12 4.59
N THR A 179 -16.50 -2.53 5.58
CA THR A 179 -17.09 -2.20 6.89
C THR A 179 -18.28 -1.26 6.73
N LEU A 180 -19.33 -1.52 7.49
CA LEU A 180 -20.54 -0.69 7.47
C LEU A 180 -20.31 0.64 8.20
N ALA A 181 -20.99 1.69 7.75
CA ALA A 181 -20.90 3.02 8.37
C ALA A 181 -21.30 2.99 9.86
N GLU A 182 -22.35 2.24 10.18
CA GLU A 182 -22.86 2.08 11.54
C GLU A 182 -21.81 1.46 12.47
N GLU A 183 -21.03 0.50 11.99
CA GLU A 183 -19.95 -0.12 12.76
C GLU A 183 -18.83 0.88 13.06
N ILE A 184 -18.45 1.67 12.06
CA ILE A 184 -17.42 2.71 12.21
C ILE A 184 -17.89 3.77 13.21
N LEU A 185 -19.14 4.23 13.09
CA LEU A 185 -19.71 5.26 13.96
C LEU A 185 -19.94 4.75 15.39
N ALA A 186 -20.25 3.47 15.58
CA ALA A 186 -20.42 2.87 16.91
C ALA A 186 -19.13 2.91 17.75
N ASP A 187 -17.96 2.86 17.10
CA ASP A 187 -16.67 3.03 17.79
C ASP A 187 -16.41 4.50 18.23
N GLY A 188 -17.26 5.43 17.81
CA GLY A 188 -17.23 6.84 18.21
C GLY A 188 -15.94 7.56 17.82
N PRO A 189 -15.51 7.55 16.56
CA PRO A 189 -14.32 8.28 16.14
C PRO A 189 -14.55 9.79 16.21
N ASP A 190 -13.49 10.56 16.48
CA ASP A 190 -13.50 12.02 16.38
C ASP A 190 -13.41 12.50 14.94
N GLY A 191 -13.00 11.62 14.02
CA GLY A 191 -12.92 11.88 12.58
C GLY A 191 -12.75 10.62 11.77
N VAL A 192 -13.20 10.68 10.52
CA VAL A 192 -13.07 9.59 9.54
C VAL A 192 -12.12 10.02 8.44
N MET A 193 -11.15 9.20 8.12
CA MET A 193 -10.24 9.38 6.99
C MET A 193 -10.47 8.29 5.96
N LEU A 194 -10.67 8.69 4.71
CA LEU A 194 -10.70 7.80 3.57
C LEU A 194 -9.31 7.72 2.99
N SER A 195 -8.77 6.52 2.85
CA SER A 195 -7.46 6.37 2.24
C SER A 195 -7.52 6.56 0.73
N ASN A 196 -6.35 6.69 0.10
CA ASN A 196 -6.24 6.43 -1.32
C ASN A 196 -6.48 4.94 -1.60
N GLY A 197 -6.75 4.63 -2.85
CA GLY A 197 -6.88 3.25 -3.32
C GLY A 197 -6.58 3.15 -4.81
N PRO A 198 -6.34 1.94 -5.33
CA PRO A 198 -6.17 1.68 -6.75
C PRO A 198 -7.52 1.58 -7.47
N GLY A 199 -7.48 1.66 -8.81
CA GLY A 199 -8.64 1.45 -9.69
C GLY A 199 -9.47 2.70 -9.95
N ASP A 200 -10.58 2.51 -10.68
CA ASP A 200 -11.55 3.57 -10.93
C ASP A 200 -12.55 3.65 -9.76
N PRO A 201 -12.72 4.81 -9.12
CA PRO A 201 -13.71 4.99 -8.06
C PRO A 201 -15.13 4.59 -8.47
N LYS A 202 -15.47 4.66 -9.75
CA LYS A 202 -16.79 4.25 -10.27
C LYS A 202 -17.07 2.76 -10.10
N GLU A 203 -16.05 1.93 -9.96
CA GLU A 203 -16.21 0.50 -9.69
C GLU A 203 -16.54 0.21 -8.22
N CYS A 204 -16.30 1.18 -7.33
CA CYS A 204 -16.51 1.07 -5.89
C CYS A 204 -17.86 1.62 -5.43
N VAL A 205 -18.93 1.42 -6.20
CA VAL A 205 -20.26 2.01 -5.92
C VAL A 205 -20.76 1.67 -4.50
N ASP A 206 -20.55 0.44 -4.04
CA ASP A 206 -21.00 0.01 -2.72
C ASP A 206 -20.20 0.69 -1.60
N VAL A 207 -18.89 0.89 -1.80
CA VAL A 207 -18.05 1.66 -0.88
C VAL A 207 -18.50 3.12 -0.85
N ILE A 208 -18.79 3.71 -2.01
CA ILE A 208 -19.29 5.09 -2.11
C ILE A 208 -20.61 5.27 -1.36
N ARG A 209 -21.53 4.29 -1.45
CA ARG A 209 -22.79 4.32 -0.69
C ARG A 209 -22.55 4.29 0.81
N LYS A 210 -21.64 3.42 1.28
CA LYS A 210 -21.24 3.35 2.68
C LYS A 210 -20.60 4.65 3.18
N ILE A 211 -19.71 5.24 2.38
CA ILE A 211 -19.09 6.53 2.68
C ILE A 211 -20.15 7.64 2.84
N ARG A 212 -21.17 7.66 1.96
CA ARG A 212 -22.27 8.63 2.10
C ARG A 212 -23.07 8.49 3.39
N ALA A 213 -23.14 7.31 3.96
CA ALA A 213 -23.80 7.09 5.25
C ALA A 213 -22.96 7.53 6.45
N LEU A 214 -21.67 7.88 6.26
CA LEU A 214 -20.80 8.45 7.30
C LEU A 214 -20.98 9.98 7.44
N TYR A 215 -21.67 10.63 6.50
CA TYR A 215 -22.02 12.06 6.51
C TYR A 215 -23.45 12.29 6.98
#